data_fa42ec7789a86033b79d444250c89e74
#
_entry.id   fa42ec7789a86033b79d444250c89e74
#
_cell.length_a   1.000
_cell.length_b   1.000
_cell.length_c   1.000
_cell.angle_alpha   90.00
_cell.angle_beta   90.00
_cell.angle_gamma   90.00
#
_symmetry.space_group_name_H-M   'P 1'
#
loop_
_entity.id
_entity.type
_entity.pdbx_description
1 polymer ?
#
loop_
_entity_poly.entity_id
_entity_poly.type
_entity_poly.pdbx_seq_one_letter_code
_entity_poly.pdbx_strand_id
1 'polypeptide(L)'
;MLDDIEEQKVNQLSYNANSKELKHVGHYSVLNEDMKYGRFRNWCEQQGEYYAKEVQGHYIQETVAVTDSWYNISDKGGYQHPHFHSNSYLSCIYYVNFDVTKDHVNTHFTREESLYYPVMPSLTLMRKKFTDYNQYNQIQVNEGELMIFPSQIIHGYQHNKGDNRVTLSMNMMPTIVTNGDYGWRVVQLTAEERHKSFTDECNPNYNENKELDKGK
;
A
#
# COMPACT_ATOMS: atom_id res chain seq x y z
N MET A 1 15.63 8.33 -1.99
CA MET A 1 14.59 7.71 -1.12
C MET A 1 15.06 7.52 0.32
N LEU A 2 16.20 6.88 0.59
CA LEU A 2 16.63 6.68 1.99
C LEU A 2 16.91 7.99 2.71
N ASP A 3 17.59 8.95 2.08
CA ASP A 3 17.85 10.27 2.67
C ASP A 3 16.56 11.02 3.01
N ASP A 4 15.55 10.92 2.13
CA ASP A 4 14.25 11.55 2.35
C ASP A 4 13.48 10.92 3.54
N ILE A 5 13.68 9.63 3.77
CA ILE A 5 13.07 8.94 4.90
C ILE A 5 13.65 9.45 6.22
N GLU A 6 14.96 9.71 6.28
CA GLU A 6 15.59 10.25 7.49
C GLU A 6 15.02 11.65 7.82
N GLU A 7 14.83 12.49 6.81
CA GLU A 7 14.23 13.81 6.99
C GLU A 7 12.76 13.71 7.45
N GLN A 8 11.99 12.77 6.90
CA GLN A 8 10.59 12.56 7.27
C GLN A 8 10.43 11.85 8.61
N LYS A 9 11.37 11.01 9.04
CA LYS A 9 11.34 10.36 10.36
C LYS A 9 11.26 11.36 11.51
N VAL A 10 11.84 12.53 11.33
CA VAL A 10 11.83 13.57 12.37
C VAL A 10 10.44 14.17 12.59
N ASN A 11 9.59 14.16 11.57
CA ASN A 11 8.34 14.92 11.56
C ASN A 11 7.05 14.08 11.64
N GLN A 12 7.08 12.76 11.42
CA GLN A 12 5.86 12.02 11.10
C GLN A 12 5.89 10.53 11.50
N LEU A 13 6.19 10.22 12.74
CA LEU A 13 6.15 8.84 13.22
C LEU A 13 4.74 8.44 13.64
N SER A 14 4.01 7.75 12.76
CA SER A 14 2.88 6.95 13.18
C SER A 14 3.35 5.53 13.49
N TYR A 15 3.09 5.03 14.68
CA TYR A 15 3.34 3.63 15.01
C TYR A 15 2.19 2.77 14.51
N ASN A 16 2.52 1.68 13.85
CA ASN A 16 1.53 0.67 13.52
C ASN A 16 1.02 0.03 14.83
N ALA A 17 -0.29 -0.21 14.90
CA ALA A 17 -0.92 -0.87 16.05
C ALA A 17 -0.39 -2.31 16.29
N ASN A 18 0.30 -2.91 15.32
CA ASN A 18 0.81 -4.28 15.41
C ASN A 18 2.13 -4.36 16.20
N SER A 19 3.03 -3.38 16.03
CA SER A 19 4.36 -3.41 16.65
C SER A 19 4.92 -2.00 16.80
N LYS A 20 5.62 -1.76 17.90
CA LYS A 20 6.33 -0.50 18.14
C LYS A 20 7.56 -0.32 17.23
N GLU A 21 8.12 -1.43 16.78
CA GLU A 21 9.29 -1.50 15.91
C GLU A 21 8.95 -1.33 14.42
N LEU A 22 7.65 -1.28 14.08
CA LEU A 22 7.16 -0.95 12.75
C LEU A 22 6.61 0.47 12.73
N LYS A 23 7.17 1.30 11.87
CA LYS A 23 6.80 2.71 11.70
C LYS A 23 6.26 2.94 10.30
N HIS A 24 5.13 3.61 10.19
CA HIS A 24 4.60 4.12 8.94
C HIS A 24 4.97 5.59 8.79
N VAL A 25 5.51 5.96 7.64
CA VAL A 25 5.97 7.34 7.35
C VAL A 25 5.38 7.81 6.02
N GLY A 26 5.02 9.09 5.92
CA GLY A 26 4.61 9.74 4.67
C GLY A 26 3.12 10.00 4.52
N HIS A 27 2.33 10.02 5.57
CA HIS A 27 0.89 10.40 5.57
C HIS A 27 0.06 9.78 4.44
N TYR A 28 0.44 8.58 3.97
CA TYR A 28 -0.21 7.88 2.85
C TYR A 28 -0.16 8.60 1.49
N SER A 29 0.75 9.57 1.31
CA SER A 29 0.83 10.37 0.09
C SER A 29 2.24 10.59 -0.46
N VAL A 30 3.20 9.77 -0.07
CA VAL A 30 4.63 9.90 -0.44
C VAL A 30 4.84 10.15 -1.93
N LEU A 31 4.18 9.39 -2.80
CA LEU A 31 4.35 9.51 -4.25
C LEU A 31 3.48 10.61 -4.88
N ASN A 32 2.49 11.11 -4.16
CA ASN A 32 1.50 12.05 -4.70
C ASN A 32 1.84 13.50 -4.38
N GLU A 33 2.50 13.77 -3.27
CA GLU A 33 2.78 15.13 -2.81
C GLU A 33 4.13 15.64 -3.31
N ASP A 34 5.13 14.77 -3.51
CA ASP A 34 6.45 15.19 -3.91
C ASP A 34 6.70 14.97 -5.41
N MET A 35 6.84 16.07 -6.15
CA MET A 35 7.11 16.05 -7.59
C MET A 35 8.40 15.31 -7.97
N LYS A 36 9.36 15.19 -7.05
CA LYS A 36 10.61 14.44 -7.30
C LYS A 36 10.35 12.95 -7.56
N TYR A 37 9.25 12.41 -7.04
CA TYR A 37 8.86 11.01 -7.28
C TYR A 37 7.99 10.81 -8.52
N GLY A 38 7.66 11.85 -9.26
CA GLY A 38 6.74 11.75 -10.40
C GLY A 38 7.13 10.70 -11.45
N ARG A 39 8.43 10.57 -11.76
CA ARG A 39 8.92 9.54 -12.70
C ARG A 39 8.75 8.13 -12.13
N PHE A 40 9.05 7.96 -10.87
CA PHE A 40 8.92 6.67 -10.19
C PHE A 40 7.45 6.28 -10.05
N ARG A 41 6.59 7.23 -9.66
CA ARG A 41 5.14 7.02 -9.62
C ARG A 41 4.60 6.57 -10.98
N ASN A 42 4.93 7.29 -12.05
CA ASN A 42 4.47 6.94 -13.40
C ASN A 42 4.94 5.54 -13.82
N TRP A 43 6.15 5.16 -13.45
CA TRP A 43 6.65 3.80 -13.70
C TRP A 43 5.83 2.76 -12.91
N CYS A 44 5.55 2.99 -11.63
CA CYS A 44 4.71 2.09 -10.83
C CYS A 44 3.30 1.95 -11.43
N GLU A 45 2.68 3.06 -11.85
CA GLU A 45 1.37 3.08 -12.49
C GLU A 45 1.34 2.27 -13.80
N GLN A 46 2.38 2.40 -14.62
CA GLN A 46 2.55 1.59 -15.85
C GLN A 46 2.69 0.09 -15.52
N GLN A 47 3.45 -0.27 -14.48
CA GLN A 47 3.56 -1.67 -14.04
C GLN A 47 2.22 -2.20 -13.50
N GLY A 48 1.48 -1.38 -12.75
CA GLY A 48 0.13 -1.70 -12.27
C GLY A 48 -0.85 -1.93 -13.43
N GLU A 49 -0.81 -1.06 -14.43
CA GLU A 49 -1.62 -1.19 -15.63
C GLU A 49 -1.27 -2.46 -16.42
N TYR A 50 0.02 -2.73 -16.62
CA TYR A 50 0.49 -3.97 -17.24
C TYR A 50 0.00 -5.21 -16.48
N TYR A 51 0.16 -5.23 -15.16
CA TYR A 51 -0.29 -6.31 -14.33
C TYR A 51 -1.80 -6.55 -14.46
N ALA A 52 -2.60 -5.48 -14.41
CA ALA A 52 -4.05 -5.55 -14.55
C ALA A 52 -4.47 -6.10 -15.91
N LYS A 53 -3.86 -5.61 -17.00
CA LYS A 53 -4.21 -5.98 -18.38
C LYS A 53 -3.67 -7.34 -18.78
N GLU A 54 -2.40 -7.59 -18.54
CA GLU A 54 -1.70 -8.73 -19.12
C GLU A 54 -1.64 -9.93 -18.16
N VAL A 55 -1.50 -9.69 -16.86
CA VAL A 55 -1.45 -10.77 -15.88
C VAL A 55 -2.85 -11.16 -15.41
N GLN A 56 -3.68 -10.18 -15.02
CA GLN A 56 -5.04 -10.47 -14.55
C GLN A 56 -6.09 -10.56 -15.67
N GLY A 57 -5.78 -10.08 -16.86
CA GLY A 57 -6.68 -10.09 -18.00
C GLY A 57 -7.87 -9.14 -17.87
N HIS A 58 -7.76 -8.12 -17.03
CA HIS A 58 -8.81 -7.13 -16.86
C HIS A 58 -8.81 -6.09 -17.98
N TYR A 59 -9.98 -5.54 -18.28
CA TYR A 59 -10.10 -4.39 -19.16
C TYR A 59 -9.90 -3.11 -18.35
N ILE A 60 -8.86 -2.35 -18.68
CA ILE A 60 -8.58 -1.04 -18.10
C ILE A 60 -8.80 0.00 -19.20
N GLN A 61 -9.80 0.83 -19.02
CA GLN A 61 -10.25 1.78 -20.06
C GLN A 61 -9.27 2.93 -20.24
N GLU A 62 -8.74 3.48 -19.16
CA GLU A 62 -7.71 4.54 -19.17
C GLU A 62 -6.41 4.01 -18.58
N THR A 63 -6.22 4.23 -17.29
CA THR A 63 -5.01 3.86 -16.56
C THR A 63 -5.33 3.37 -15.14
N VAL A 64 -4.30 2.92 -14.47
CA VAL A 64 -4.30 2.64 -13.02
C VAL A 64 -3.47 3.70 -12.33
N ALA A 65 -4.01 4.36 -11.33
CA ALA A 65 -3.35 5.44 -10.60
C ALA A 65 -3.00 5.02 -9.17
N VAL A 66 -1.86 5.48 -8.67
CA VAL A 66 -1.50 5.39 -7.25
C VAL A 66 -2.42 6.30 -6.45
N THR A 67 -3.18 5.73 -5.52
CA THR A 67 -4.08 6.48 -4.62
C THR A 67 -3.41 6.82 -3.29
N ASP A 68 -2.67 5.88 -2.73
CA ASP A 68 -2.01 5.99 -1.44
C ASP A 68 -0.59 5.45 -1.52
N SER A 69 0.32 6.02 -0.73
CA SER A 69 1.70 5.52 -0.64
C SER A 69 2.34 5.91 0.68
N TRP A 70 3.04 4.96 1.31
CA TRP A 70 3.70 5.18 2.60
C TRP A 70 4.92 4.27 2.76
N TYR A 71 5.90 4.73 3.52
CA TYR A 71 7.01 3.89 3.91
C TYR A 71 6.65 3.02 5.13
N ASN A 72 7.10 1.78 5.09
CA ASN A 72 7.16 0.89 6.24
C ASN A 72 8.62 0.72 6.62
N ILE A 73 8.98 1.16 7.82
CA ILE A 73 10.31 1.01 8.39
C ILE A 73 10.20 0.04 9.55
N SER A 74 10.86 -1.10 9.44
CA SER A 74 10.80 -2.15 10.43
C SER A 74 12.18 -2.50 10.95
N ASP A 75 12.37 -2.26 12.23
CA ASP A 75 13.54 -2.69 12.97
C ASP A 75 13.36 -4.12 13.50
N LYS A 76 14.37 -4.65 14.18
CA LYS A 76 14.34 -5.99 14.76
C LYS A 76 13.16 -6.14 15.73
N GLY A 77 12.36 -7.18 15.53
CA GLY A 77 11.13 -7.44 16.27
C GLY A 77 9.88 -6.87 15.61
N GLY A 78 10.02 -5.95 14.66
CA GLY A 78 8.89 -5.39 13.92
C GLY A 78 8.14 -6.46 13.12
N TYR A 79 6.81 -6.40 13.12
CA TYR A 79 5.96 -7.32 12.38
C TYR A 79 4.69 -6.62 11.93
N GLN A 80 4.05 -7.21 10.93
CA GLN A 80 2.75 -6.77 10.44
C GLN A 80 1.82 -7.98 10.37
N HIS A 81 0.70 -7.92 11.09
CA HIS A 81 -0.31 -8.96 11.03
C HIS A 81 -0.83 -9.16 9.61
N PRO A 82 -1.24 -10.39 9.28
CA PRO A 82 -1.96 -10.66 8.04
C PRO A 82 -3.16 -9.73 7.89
N HIS A 83 -3.22 -9.00 6.78
CA HIS A 83 -4.27 -8.05 6.46
C HIS A 83 -4.46 -7.95 4.95
N PHE A 84 -5.52 -7.29 4.52
CA PHE A 84 -5.82 -6.96 3.13
C PHE A 84 -6.29 -5.50 3.03
N HIS A 85 -6.34 -4.97 1.83
CA HIS A 85 -6.83 -3.62 1.61
C HIS A 85 -8.20 -3.66 0.91
N SER A 86 -9.24 -3.22 1.63
CA SER A 86 -10.62 -3.21 1.12
C SER A 86 -10.94 -2.02 0.22
N ASN A 87 -10.12 -0.99 0.25
CA ASN A 87 -10.31 0.29 -0.45
C ASN A 87 -9.41 0.45 -1.69
N SER A 88 -8.86 -0.64 -2.19
CA SER A 88 -7.93 -0.61 -3.30
C SER A 88 -8.15 -1.79 -4.25
N TYR A 89 -7.76 -1.60 -5.50
CA TYR A 89 -7.79 -2.65 -6.53
C TYR A 89 -6.48 -3.44 -6.56
N LEU A 90 -5.34 -2.75 -6.59
CA LEU A 90 -4.01 -3.36 -6.47
C LEU A 90 -3.28 -2.80 -5.26
N SER A 91 -2.54 -3.66 -4.60
CA SER A 91 -1.54 -3.31 -3.61
C SER A 91 -0.16 -3.60 -4.15
N CYS A 92 0.79 -2.74 -3.80
CA CYS A 92 2.16 -2.86 -4.27
C CYS A 92 3.13 -2.66 -3.12
N ILE A 93 4.28 -3.31 -3.21
CA ILE A 93 5.39 -3.18 -2.28
C ILE A 93 6.67 -3.00 -3.10
N TYR A 94 7.32 -1.85 -2.96
CA TYR A 94 8.66 -1.63 -3.49
C TYR A 94 9.69 -1.78 -2.37
N TYR A 95 10.70 -2.61 -2.58
CA TYR A 95 11.71 -2.94 -1.57
C TYR A 95 12.86 -1.94 -1.64
N VAL A 96 12.84 -0.92 -0.76
CA VAL A 96 13.77 0.22 -0.76
C VAL A 96 15.11 -0.13 -0.10
N ASN A 97 15.05 -0.81 1.05
CA ASN A 97 16.22 -1.39 1.74
C ASN A 97 15.82 -2.77 2.24
N PHE A 98 16.26 -3.76 1.51
CA PHE A 98 15.88 -5.15 1.75
C PHE A 98 17.01 -6.11 1.42
N ASP A 99 17.43 -6.91 2.41
CA ASP A 99 18.51 -7.87 2.27
C ASP A 99 18.26 -9.05 3.21
N VAL A 100 18.03 -10.22 2.66
CA VAL A 100 17.81 -11.45 3.45
C VAL A 100 19.06 -11.85 4.24
N THR A 101 20.26 -11.46 3.79
CA THR A 101 21.52 -11.72 4.51
C THR A 101 21.66 -10.86 5.76
N LYS A 102 20.89 -9.78 5.86
CA LYS A 102 20.75 -8.92 7.04
C LYS A 102 19.54 -9.31 7.91
N ASP A 103 19.03 -10.51 7.74
CA ASP A 103 17.89 -11.03 8.47
C ASP A 103 16.57 -10.25 8.23
N HIS A 104 16.44 -9.54 7.10
CA HIS A 104 15.16 -8.95 6.70
C HIS A 104 14.18 -10.04 6.26
N VAL A 105 12.96 -9.97 6.77
CA VAL A 105 11.93 -10.99 6.53
C VAL A 105 11.10 -10.66 5.30
N ASN A 106 10.87 -11.67 4.45
CA ASN A 106 9.99 -11.55 3.29
C ASN A 106 8.53 -11.32 3.69
N THR A 107 7.79 -10.68 2.79
CA THR A 107 6.34 -10.60 2.89
C THR A 107 5.73 -11.98 2.59
N HIS A 108 4.82 -12.41 3.44
CA HIS A 108 4.05 -13.64 3.28
C HIS A 108 2.70 -13.31 2.66
N PHE A 109 2.25 -14.17 1.76
CA PHE A 109 0.94 -14.09 1.13
C PHE A 109 0.14 -15.33 1.50
N THR A 110 -1.08 -15.12 1.96
CA THR A 110 -1.97 -16.22 2.34
C THR A 110 -3.21 -16.15 1.45
N ARG A 111 -3.49 -17.23 0.77
CA ARG A 111 -4.79 -17.45 0.14
C ARG A 111 -5.66 -18.22 1.15
N GLU A 112 -6.03 -17.57 2.22
CA GLU A 112 -7.09 -18.13 3.05
C GLU A 112 -8.42 -17.80 2.38
N GLU A 113 -9.14 -18.82 1.97
CA GLU A 113 -10.59 -18.76 1.86
C GLU A 113 -11.12 -18.63 3.30
N SER A 114 -10.97 -17.44 3.86
CA SER A 114 -11.28 -17.20 5.24
C SER A 114 -12.79 -17.27 5.41
N LEU A 115 -13.24 -18.33 6.07
CA LEU A 115 -14.61 -18.46 6.58
C LEU A 115 -14.99 -17.30 7.54
N TYR A 116 -14.04 -16.47 7.95
CA TYR A 116 -14.25 -15.34 8.86
C TYR A 116 -14.61 -14.03 8.17
N TYR A 117 -14.48 -13.94 6.86
CA TYR A 117 -14.85 -12.74 6.10
C TYR A 117 -15.87 -13.09 5.01
N PRO A 118 -17.15 -13.30 5.39
CA PRO A 118 -18.19 -13.74 4.45
C PRO A 118 -18.49 -12.72 3.34
N VAL A 119 -18.02 -11.48 3.50
CA VAL A 119 -18.20 -10.42 2.49
C VAL A 119 -16.92 -9.58 2.43
N MET A 120 -15.98 -9.98 1.60
CA MET A 120 -14.87 -9.09 1.24
C MET A 120 -15.37 -8.14 0.16
N PRO A 121 -15.36 -6.82 0.41
CA PRO A 121 -15.64 -5.87 -0.66
C PRO A 121 -14.54 -5.99 -1.72
N SER A 122 -14.92 -6.36 -2.92
CA SER A 122 -14.00 -6.47 -4.04
C SER A 122 -14.52 -5.68 -5.22
N LEU A 123 -13.61 -5.01 -5.92
CA LEU A 123 -13.94 -4.45 -7.22
C LEU A 123 -14.01 -5.57 -8.25
N THR A 124 -15.17 -5.69 -8.89
CA THR A 124 -15.34 -6.59 -10.02
C THR A 124 -15.14 -5.79 -11.30
N LEU A 125 -14.05 -6.04 -11.99
CA LEU A 125 -13.75 -5.45 -13.29
C LEU A 125 -14.06 -6.44 -14.40
N MET A 126 -14.41 -5.89 -15.58
CA MET A 126 -14.58 -6.70 -16.78
C MET A 126 -13.27 -7.37 -17.17
N ARG A 127 -13.30 -8.69 -17.34
CA ARG A 127 -12.14 -9.47 -17.78
C ARG A 127 -12.10 -9.59 -19.29
N LYS A 128 -10.94 -9.29 -19.84
CA LYS A 128 -10.65 -9.48 -21.28
C LYS A 128 -10.23 -10.92 -21.56
N LYS A 129 -9.55 -11.56 -20.63
CA LYS A 129 -9.12 -12.97 -20.68
C LYS A 129 -9.09 -13.57 -19.27
N PHE A 130 -9.21 -14.87 -19.15
CA PHE A 130 -8.99 -15.58 -17.91
C PHE A 130 -7.53 -15.97 -17.78
N THR A 131 -6.98 -15.80 -16.59
CA THR A 131 -5.61 -16.18 -16.24
C THR A 131 -5.64 -17.09 -15.02
N ASP A 132 -4.81 -18.10 -14.99
CA ASP A 132 -4.63 -18.96 -13.82
C ASP A 132 -3.76 -18.24 -12.79
N TYR A 133 -4.24 -18.20 -11.55
CA TYR A 133 -3.45 -17.68 -10.43
C TYR A 133 -2.68 -18.84 -9.80
N ASN A 134 -1.37 -18.74 -9.83
CA ASN A 134 -0.54 -19.64 -9.06
C ASN A 134 -0.63 -19.31 -7.57
N GLN A 135 -0.62 -20.32 -6.72
CA GLN A 135 -0.60 -20.17 -5.27
C GLN A 135 0.85 -20.02 -4.81
N TYR A 136 1.21 -18.84 -4.31
CA TYR A 136 2.53 -18.61 -3.73
C TYR A 136 2.39 -18.24 -2.26
N ASN A 137 3.04 -19.00 -1.39
CA ASN A 137 3.08 -18.69 0.05
C ASN A 137 4.23 -17.75 0.40
N GLN A 138 5.33 -17.83 -0.34
CA GLN A 138 6.48 -16.92 -0.20
C GLN A 138 7.05 -16.63 -1.58
N ILE A 139 7.30 -15.36 -1.83
CA ILE A 139 8.00 -14.89 -3.01
C ILE A 139 9.32 -14.31 -2.53
N GLN A 140 10.43 -14.82 -3.08
CA GLN A 140 11.73 -14.21 -2.82
C GLN A 140 11.83 -12.91 -3.61
N VAL A 141 12.25 -11.86 -2.94
CA VAL A 141 12.42 -10.52 -3.50
C VAL A 141 13.80 -9.99 -3.16
N ASN A 142 14.25 -9.02 -3.94
CA ASN A 142 15.48 -8.29 -3.72
C ASN A 142 15.18 -6.79 -3.55
N GLU A 143 16.17 -6.08 -3.05
CA GLU A 143 16.15 -4.61 -3.06
C GLU A 143 15.97 -4.09 -4.49
N GLY A 144 15.18 -3.04 -4.65
CA GLY A 144 14.86 -2.45 -5.95
C GLY A 144 13.75 -3.14 -6.73
N GLU A 145 13.15 -4.21 -6.21
CA GLU A 145 12.04 -4.90 -6.87
C GLU A 145 10.68 -4.35 -6.43
N LEU A 146 9.74 -4.31 -7.38
CA LEU A 146 8.35 -3.95 -7.18
C LEU A 146 7.48 -5.20 -7.25
N MET A 147 6.79 -5.51 -6.17
CA MET A 147 5.78 -6.57 -6.11
C MET A 147 4.40 -5.95 -6.27
N ILE A 148 3.56 -6.53 -7.14
CA ILE A 148 2.18 -6.11 -7.39
C ILE A 148 1.24 -7.29 -7.21
N PHE A 149 0.15 -7.08 -6.48
CA PHE A 149 -0.85 -8.12 -6.21
C PHE A 149 -2.25 -7.52 -6.01
N PRO A 150 -3.32 -8.32 -6.19
CA PRO A 150 -4.68 -7.88 -5.87
C PRO A 150 -4.80 -7.51 -4.40
N SER A 151 -5.43 -6.39 -4.11
CA SER A 151 -5.50 -5.84 -2.75
C SER A 151 -6.25 -6.71 -1.74
N GLN A 152 -7.11 -7.62 -2.22
CA GLN A 152 -7.82 -8.59 -1.40
C GLN A 152 -6.96 -9.79 -0.96
N ILE A 153 -5.73 -9.92 -1.48
CA ILE A 153 -4.82 -10.99 -1.02
C ILE A 153 -4.30 -10.63 0.37
N ILE A 154 -4.51 -11.56 1.30
CA ILE A 154 -4.02 -11.42 2.67
C ILE A 154 -2.50 -11.48 2.65
N HIS A 155 -1.87 -10.48 3.22
CA HIS A 155 -0.42 -10.36 3.30
C HIS A 155 0.04 -9.74 4.61
N GLY A 156 1.30 -9.98 4.94
CA GLY A 156 1.92 -9.49 6.17
C GLY A 156 3.33 -10.06 6.29
N TYR A 157 3.97 -9.88 7.43
CA TYR A 157 5.25 -10.53 7.72
C TYR A 157 5.41 -10.75 9.22
N GLN A 158 6.13 -11.83 9.54
CA GLN A 158 6.47 -12.18 10.92
C GLN A 158 7.59 -11.27 11.43
N HIS A 159 7.99 -11.46 12.68
CA HIS A 159 9.02 -10.64 13.33
C HIS A 159 10.28 -10.53 12.47
N ASN A 160 10.56 -9.30 12.06
CA ASN A 160 11.79 -8.95 11.38
C ASN A 160 12.98 -9.19 12.33
N LYS A 161 14.04 -9.78 11.82
CA LYS A 161 15.20 -10.15 12.63
C LYS A 161 16.36 -9.17 12.50
N GLY A 162 16.37 -8.40 11.42
CA GLY A 162 17.34 -7.35 11.13
C GLY A 162 16.77 -5.95 11.41
N ASP A 163 17.61 -4.94 11.28
CA ASP A 163 17.24 -3.54 11.46
C ASP A 163 17.11 -2.81 10.13
N ASN A 164 16.28 -1.75 10.15
CA ASN A 164 16.12 -0.86 9.00
C ASN A 164 15.62 -1.56 7.72
N ARG A 165 14.73 -2.53 7.83
CA ARG A 165 13.99 -3.04 6.67
C ARG A 165 13.03 -1.97 6.20
N VAL A 166 13.21 -1.48 4.96
CA VAL A 166 12.40 -0.38 4.41
C VAL A 166 11.69 -0.83 3.15
N THR A 167 10.37 -0.67 3.15
CA THR A 167 9.54 -0.84 1.95
C THR A 167 8.68 0.39 1.73
N LEU A 168 8.40 0.71 0.47
CA LEU A 168 7.39 1.67 0.07
C LEU A 168 6.16 0.88 -0.38
N SER A 169 5.10 0.97 0.40
CA SER A 169 3.81 0.40 0.06
C SER A 169 2.95 1.42 -0.68
N MET A 170 2.12 0.93 -1.57
CA MET A 170 1.18 1.77 -2.30
C MET A 170 -0.09 1.00 -2.68
N ASN A 171 -1.17 1.74 -2.76
CA ASN A 171 -2.45 1.29 -3.29
C ASN A 171 -2.69 1.89 -4.67
N MET A 172 -3.39 1.15 -5.51
CA MET A 172 -3.73 1.62 -6.85
C MET A 172 -5.18 1.32 -7.20
N MET A 173 -5.80 2.26 -7.93
CA MET A 173 -7.15 2.14 -8.45
C MET A 173 -7.17 2.40 -9.95
N PRO A 174 -8.01 1.69 -10.74
CA PRO A 174 -8.34 2.12 -12.09
C PRO A 174 -8.99 3.50 -12.04
N THR A 175 -8.61 4.40 -12.94
CA THR A 175 -9.22 5.74 -13.02
C THR A 175 -10.65 5.67 -13.53
N ILE A 176 -10.98 4.63 -14.30
CA ILE A 176 -12.34 4.30 -14.69
C ILE A 176 -12.61 2.84 -14.34
N VAL A 177 -13.71 2.62 -13.66
CA VAL A 177 -14.23 1.28 -13.35
C VAL A 177 -15.49 1.05 -14.14
N THR A 178 -15.50 0.01 -14.97
CA THR A 178 -16.66 -0.39 -15.76
C THR A 178 -16.89 -1.89 -15.67
N ASN A 179 -18.16 -2.27 -15.57
CA ASN A 179 -18.57 -3.67 -15.62
C ASN A 179 -19.98 -3.74 -16.22
N GLY A 180 -20.07 -3.93 -17.53
CA GLY A 180 -21.35 -3.92 -18.24
C GLY A 180 -22.05 -2.56 -18.10
N ASP A 181 -23.20 -2.56 -17.43
CA ASP A 181 -24.04 -1.37 -17.26
C ASP A 181 -23.55 -0.40 -16.16
N TYR A 182 -22.54 -0.79 -15.38
CA TYR A 182 -21.99 0.03 -14.32
C TYR A 182 -20.71 0.72 -14.79
N GLY A 183 -20.60 2.01 -14.51
CA GLY A 183 -19.39 2.77 -14.79
C GLY A 183 -19.27 3.99 -13.90
N TRP A 184 -18.06 4.23 -13.40
CA TRP A 184 -17.75 5.39 -12.59
C TRP A 184 -16.27 5.77 -12.72
N ARG A 185 -15.97 7.03 -12.46
CA ARG A 185 -14.62 7.57 -12.46
C ARG A 185 -14.13 7.73 -11.04
N VAL A 186 -12.93 7.26 -10.78
CA VAL A 186 -12.22 7.51 -9.53
C VAL A 186 -11.56 8.88 -9.63
N VAL A 187 -11.89 9.77 -8.71
CA VAL A 187 -11.27 11.08 -8.58
C VAL A 187 -10.33 11.03 -7.38
N GLN A 188 -9.05 11.31 -7.62
CA GLN A 188 -8.09 11.41 -6.53
C GLN A 188 -8.28 12.76 -5.82
N LEU A 189 -8.41 12.72 -4.50
CA LEU A 189 -8.48 13.93 -3.68
C LEU A 189 -7.12 14.63 -3.65
N THR A 190 -7.13 15.95 -3.67
CA THR A 190 -5.96 16.76 -3.37
C THR A 190 -5.52 16.59 -1.91
N ALA A 191 -4.30 16.99 -1.57
CA ALA A 191 -3.83 16.97 -0.19
C ALA A 191 -4.75 17.81 0.75
N GLU A 192 -5.23 18.96 0.27
CA GLU A 192 -6.14 19.83 1.00
C GLU A 192 -7.51 19.15 1.24
N GLU A 193 -8.10 18.53 0.23
CA GLU A 193 -9.37 17.81 0.36
C GLU A 193 -9.25 16.62 1.32
N ARG A 194 -8.13 15.88 1.27
CA ARG A 194 -7.86 14.79 2.23
C ARG A 194 -7.73 15.32 3.65
N HIS A 195 -7.00 16.41 3.83
CA HIS A 195 -6.81 17.02 5.14
C HIS A 195 -8.15 17.51 5.72
N LYS A 196 -8.98 18.15 4.92
CA LYS A 196 -10.30 18.64 5.33
C LYS A 196 -11.24 17.51 5.75
N SER A 197 -11.26 16.40 5.02
CA SER A 197 -12.10 15.25 5.37
C SER A 197 -11.68 14.58 6.68
N PHE A 198 -10.43 14.75 7.11
CA PHE A 198 -9.91 14.16 8.35
C PHE A 198 -10.15 15.03 9.59
N THR A 199 -10.21 16.36 9.43
CA THR A 199 -10.13 17.28 10.58
C THR A 199 -11.47 17.80 11.07
N ASP A 200 -12.44 18.05 10.19
CA ASP A 200 -13.56 18.93 10.57
C ASP A 200 -14.91 18.23 10.82
N GLU A 201 -15.18 17.10 10.20
CA GLU A 201 -16.51 16.48 10.30
C GLU A 201 -16.53 15.01 10.71
N CYS A 202 -15.46 14.26 10.44
CA CYS A 202 -15.42 12.81 10.65
C CYS A 202 -14.78 12.37 11.97
N ASN A 203 -14.01 13.23 12.63
CA ASN A 203 -13.40 12.93 13.92
C ASN A 203 -13.37 14.17 14.84
N PRO A 204 -14.46 14.45 15.55
CA PRO A 204 -14.54 15.59 16.47
C PRO A 204 -13.46 15.57 17.56
N ASN A 205 -12.86 14.41 17.86
CA ASN A 205 -11.82 14.26 18.87
C ASN A 205 -10.39 14.42 18.30
N TYR A 206 -10.23 14.69 17.00
CA TYR A 206 -8.91 14.82 16.39
C TYR A 206 -8.11 16.00 16.95
N ASN A 207 -8.80 17.10 17.28
CA ASN A 207 -8.19 18.29 17.85
C ASN A 207 -7.82 18.12 19.34
N GLU A 208 -8.55 17.32 20.10
CA GLU A 208 -8.25 17.05 21.52
C GLU A 208 -6.97 16.25 21.69
N ASN A 209 -6.66 15.34 20.75
CA ASN A 209 -5.43 14.54 20.79
C ASN A 209 -4.17 15.38 20.45
N LYS A 210 -4.29 16.47 19.69
CA LYS A 210 -3.16 17.38 19.40
C LYS A 210 -2.73 18.21 20.60
N GLU A 211 -3.61 18.48 21.54
CA GLU A 211 -3.26 19.22 22.77
C GLU A 211 -2.59 18.33 23.81
N LEU A 212 -2.89 17.04 23.83
CA LEU A 212 -2.26 16.06 24.72
C LEU A 212 -0.80 15.75 24.36
N ASP A 213 -0.43 15.85 23.09
CA ASP A 213 0.96 15.61 22.63
C ASP A 213 1.89 16.83 22.79
N LYS A 214 1.35 18.03 23.08
CA LYS A 214 2.16 19.23 23.35
C LYS A 214 2.61 19.35 24.80
N GLY A 215 2.23 18.44 25.66
CA GLY A 215 2.47 18.45 27.09
C GLY A 215 3.41 17.35 27.65
N LYS A 216 4.18 16.70 26.79
CA LYS A 216 5.15 15.68 27.23
C LYS A 216 6.55 15.90 26.66
#